data_f7f60ea186549506b9425ba3b8b1a7ca
#
_entry.id   f7f60ea186549506b9425ba3b8b1a7ca
#
_cell.length_a   1.000
_cell.length_b   1.000
_cell.length_c   1.000
_cell.angle_alpha   90.00
_cell.angle_beta   90.00
_cell.angle_gamma   90.00
#
_symmetry.space_group_name_H-M   'P 1'
#
loop_
_entity.id
_entity.type
_entity.pdbx_description
1 polymer ?
#
loop_
_entity_poly.entity_id
_entity_poly.type
_entity_poly.pdbx_seq_one_letter_code
_entity_poly.pdbx_strand_id
1 'polypeptide(L)'
;MNIGYKLFERDNRTGELYPLFIGKSKPFKMNEWVHAEFIPTKGFATRGGIHCGANIPSAPHLIGANGTYVSKRGKNFSRVWVEVEYNTNHNYNDYVQTLPKKCITDGIPEDGFYNFKEANGALWIITSDIKIIKVLTESERCDILKSHGFDEQKAIAKRVEILNKNKKSSWQTQIYLI
;
A
#
# COMPACT_ATOMS: atom_id res chain seq x y z
N MET A 1 -6.31 18.11 -8.98
CA MET A 1 -5.24 17.09 -8.89
C MET A 1 -5.77 15.97 -7.99
N ASN A 2 -5.76 14.76 -8.47
CA ASN A 2 -6.27 13.61 -7.71
C ASN A 2 -5.10 12.93 -7.01
N ILE A 3 -5.11 13.00 -5.68
CA ILE A 3 -4.00 12.58 -4.82
C ILE A 3 -4.33 11.26 -4.17
N GLY A 4 -3.34 10.36 -4.20
CA GLY A 4 -3.32 9.14 -3.42
C GLY A 4 -2.02 9.05 -2.62
N TYR A 5 -1.94 8.07 -1.74
CA TYR A 5 -0.76 7.84 -0.90
C TYR A 5 -0.20 6.44 -1.11
N LYS A 6 1.12 6.36 -1.25
CA LYS A 6 1.77 5.06 -1.45
C LYS A 6 3.02 4.93 -0.59
N LEU A 7 3.21 3.73 -0.06
CA LEU A 7 4.41 3.40 0.72
C LEU A 7 5.49 2.85 -0.20
N PHE A 8 6.67 3.44 -0.13
CA PHE A 8 7.88 3.04 -0.88
C PHE A 8 9.01 2.65 0.05
N GLU A 9 9.99 1.93 -0.47
CA GLU A 9 11.29 1.73 0.14
C GLU A 9 12.28 2.72 -0.49
N ARG A 10 12.86 3.59 0.33
CA ARG A 10 13.87 4.57 -0.09
C ARG A 10 15.26 4.04 0.24
N ASP A 11 16.17 4.01 -0.74
CA ASP A 11 17.59 3.86 -0.48
C ASP A 11 18.12 5.15 0.18
N ASN A 12 18.59 5.04 1.42
CA ASN A 12 19.04 6.21 2.19
C ASN A 12 20.36 6.80 1.70
N ARG A 13 21.05 6.12 0.78
CA ARG A 13 22.32 6.60 0.18
C ARG A 13 22.07 7.38 -1.11
N THR A 14 21.13 6.94 -1.94
CA THR A 14 20.84 7.53 -3.26
C THR A 14 19.58 8.36 -3.27
N GLY A 15 18.66 8.15 -2.32
CA GLY A 15 17.34 8.75 -2.30
C GLY A 15 16.31 8.09 -3.23
N GLU A 16 16.72 7.09 -4.00
CA GLU A 16 15.85 6.39 -4.94
C GLU A 16 14.69 5.67 -4.25
N LEU A 17 13.53 5.69 -4.90
CA LEU A 17 12.27 5.12 -4.39
C LEU A 17 11.93 3.83 -5.13
N TYR A 18 11.71 2.77 -4.37
CA TYR A 18 11.40 1.44 -4.91
C TYR A 18 10.03 0.97 -4.42
N PRO A 19 9.21 0.33 -5.27
CA PRO A 19 7.97 -0.27 -4.83
C PRO A 19 8.21 -1.45 -3.87
N LEU A 20 7.25 -1.70 -2.94
CA LEU A 20 7.43 -2.72 -1.91
C LEU A 20 7.38 -4.15 -2.43
N PHE A 21 6.53 -4.43 -3.42
CA PHE A 21 6.19 -5.81 -3.80
C PHE A 21 6.53 -6.14 -5.24
N ILE A 22 5.99 -5.41 -6.19
CA ILE A 22 6.12 -5.69 -7.63
C ILE A 22 7.07 -4.67 -8.26
N GLY A 23 7.85 -5.08 -9.26
CA GLY A 23 8.78 -4.17 -9.95
C GLY A 23 9.94 -3.68 -9.08
N LYS A 24 10.33 -4.44 -8.05
CA LYS A 24 11.30 -4.01 -7.02
C LYS A 24 12.70 -3.63 -7.52
N SER A 25 13.06 -4.03 -8.72
CA SER A 25 14.39 -3.78 -9.30
C SER A 25 14.53 -2.41 -9.94
N LYS A 26 13.40 -1.76 -10.26
CA LYS A 26 13.41 -0.45 -10.93
C LYS A 26 12.96 0.63 -9.96
N PRO A 27 13.74 1.69 -9.74
CA PRO A 27 13.29 2.84 -8.96
C PRO A 27 12.28 3.66 -9.75
N PHE A 28 11.35 4.28 -9.01
CA PHE A 28 10.41 5.25 -9.55
C PHE A 28 11.00 6.64 -9.37
N LYS A 29 10.96 7.45 -10.43
CA LYS A 29 11.46 8.81 -10.38
C LYS A 29 10.37 9.80 -10.01
N MET A 30 10.78 10.87 -9.34
CA MET A 30 9.90 11.99 -9.03
C MET A 30 9.44 12.68 -10.32
N ASN A 31 8.16 13.07 -10.35
CA ASN A 31 7.53 13.82 -11.45
C ASN A 31 7.49 13.11 -12.80
N GLU A 32 7.78 11.81 -12.86
CA GLU A 32 7.60 10.98 -14.05
C GLU A 32 6.36 10.08 -13.88
N TRP A 33 5.56 9.94 -14.94
CA TRP A 33 4.47 8.98 -14.97
C TRP A 33 5.03 7.55 -15.08
N VAL A 34 4.51 6.68 -14.24
CA VAL A 34 4.85 5.25 -14.22
C VAL A 34 3.59 4.45 -14.48
N HIS A 35 3.61 3.65 -15.54
CA HIS A 35 2.54 2.75 -15.92
C HIS A 35 2.60 1.45 -15.08
N ALA A 36 1.43 0.92 -14.76
CA ALA A 36 1.31 -0.38 -14.12
C ALA A 36 1.73 -1.49 -15.08
N GLU A 37 2.51 -2.43 -14.58
CA GLU A 37 2.83 -3.66 -15.29
C GLU A 37 2.04 -4.82 -14.67
N PHE A 38 1.41 -5.67 -15.49
CA PHE A 38 0.75 -6.87 -15.01
C PHE A 38 1.80 -7.94 -14.75
N ILE A 39 2.14 -8.14 -13.48
CA ILE A 39 3.08 -9.16 -13.06
C ILE A 39 2.31 -10.18 -12.19
N PRO A 40 2.02 -11.39 -12.72
CA PRO A 40 1.36 -12.43 -11.93
C PRO A 40 2.17 -12.78 -10.69
N THR A 41 1.56 -12.71 -9.51
CA THR A 41 2.20 -13.07 -8.25
C THR A 41 1.43 -14.19 -7.57
N LYS A 42 2.13 -15.27 -7.18
CA LYS A 42 1.54 -16.37 -6.41
C LYS A 42 1.06 -15.88 -5.04
N GLY A 43 -0.18 -16.17 -4.68
CA GLY A 43 -0.72 -15.93 -3.34
C GLY A 43 -1.29 -14.54 -3.08
N PHE A 44 -1.32 -13.65 -4.06
CA PHE A 44 -2.02 -12.38 -3.98
C PHE A 44 -3.30 -12.41 -4.80
N ALA A 45 -4.35 -11.73 -4.32
CA ALA A 45 -5.52 -11.49 -5.14
C ALA A 45 -5.09 -10.71 -6.40
N THR A 46 -5.49 -11.20 -7.56
CA THR A 46 -5.17 -10.61 -8.86
C THR A 46 -5.98 -9.34 -9.05
N ARG A 47 -5.47 -8.23 -8.55
CA ARG A 47 -5.96 -6.90 -8.91
C ARG A 47 -4.85 -6.20 -9.65
N GLY A 48 -4.93 -6.25 -10.97
CA GLY A 48 -3.99 -5.54 -11.83
C GLY A 48 -4.07 -4.04 -11.59
N GLY A 49 -2.93 -3.37 -11.60
CA GLY A 49 -2.84 -1.93 -11.40
C GLY A 49 -1.97 -1.53 -10.20
N ILE A 50 -1.70 -0.24 -10.11
CA ILE A 50 -0.95 0.33 -8.99
C ILE A 50 -1.92 0.66 -7.86
N HIS A 51 -1.64 0.13 -6.67
CA HIS A 51 -2.47 0.32 -5.48
C HIS A 51 -1.96 1.50 -4.67
N CYS A 52 -2.82 2.46 -4.38
CA CYS A 52 -2.57 3.61 -3.52
C CYS A 52 -3.66 3.72 -2.46
N GLY A 53 -3.32 4.20 -1.26
CA GLY A 53 -4.31 4.61 -0.27
C GLY A 53 -5.05 5.85 -0.76
N ALA A 54 -6.38 5.88 -0.62
CA ALA A 54 -7.18 6.95 -1.16
C ALA A 54 -7.11 8.23 -0.31
N ASN A 55 -7.23 8.11 1.01
CA ASN A 55 -7.45 9.28 1.86
C ASN A 55 -6.32 9.56 2.84
N ILE A 56 -5.59 8.51 3.25
CA ILE A 56 -4.58 8.63 4.31
C ILE A 56 -3.33 7.81 4.01
N PRO A 57 -2.14 8.34 4.38
CA PRO A 57 -0.87 7.62 4.28
C PRO A 57 -0.70 6.64 5.44
N SER A 58 -1.54 5.59 5.50
CA SER A 58 -1.50 4.57 6.54
C SER A 58 -1.81 3.19 5.99
N ALA A 59 -1.01 2.20 6.39
CA ALA A 59 -1.19 0.80 6.04
C ALA A 59 -0.83 -0.10 7.25
N PRO A 60 -1.69 -0.16 8.29
CA PRO A 60 -1.39 -0.88 9.53
C PRO A 60 -1.00 -2.35 9.31
N HIS A 61 -1.53 -3.00 8.27
CA HIS A 61 -1.19 -4.37 7.91
C HIS A 61 0.29 -4.58 7.50
N LEU A 62 1.00 -3.50 7.14
CA LEU A 62 2.43 -3.52 6.78
C LEU A 62 3.35 -3.21 7.97
N ILE A 63 2.79 -2.90 9.13
CA ILE A 63 3.54 -2.63 10.35
C ILE A 63 4.05 -3.95 10.94
N GLY A 64 5.32 -3.97 11.33
CA GLY A 64 5.95 -5.11 11.99
C GLY A 64 5.58 -5.25 13.47
N ALA A 65 6.06 -6.31 14.11
CA ALA A 65 5.79 -6.59 15.52
C ALA A 65 6.36 -5.53 16.50
N ASN A 66 7.33 -4.75 16.05
CA ASN A 66 7.92 -3.62 16.80
C ASN A 66 7.11 -2.32 16.68
N GLY A 67 5.96 -2.34 16.01
CA GLY A 67 5.11 -1.17 15.82
C GLY A 67 5.57 -0.18 14.74
N THR A 68 6.54 -0.56 13.91
CA THR A 68 7.09 0.33 12.86
C THR A 68 6.99 -0.27 11.47
N TYR A 69 7.09 0.58 10.46
CA TYR A 69 7.26 0.16 9.06
C TYR A 69 8.73 -0.22 8.83
N VAL A 70 9.03 -1.53 8.82
CA VAL A 70 10.39 -2.02 8.63
C VAL A 70 10.64 -2.40 7.18
N SER A 71 11.72 -1.87 6.59
CA SER A 71 12.18 -2.31 5.27
C SER A 71 12.66 -3.75 5.31
N LYS A 72 12.34 -4.51 4.26
CA LYS A 72 12.86 -5.86 4.05
C LYS A 72 14.09 -5.89 3.13
N ARG A 73 14.51 -4.75 2.60
CA ARG A 73 15.69 -4.63 1.72
C ARG A 73 17.02 -4.50 2.46
N GLY A 74 16.97 -4.29 3.79
CA GLY A 74 18.15 -4.17 4.64
C GLY A 74 18.30 -2.78 5.29
N LYS A 75 19.38 -2.61 6.07
CA LYS A 75 19.60 -1.45 6.94
C LYS A 75 19.76 -0.10 6.22
N ASN A 76 20.11 -0.14 4.94
CA ASN A 76 20.27 1.09 4.14
C ASN A 76 18.96 1.57 3.52
N PHE A 77 17.85 0.87 3.76
CA PHE A 77 16.54 1.24 3.25
C PHE A 77 15.60 1.63 4.38
N SER A 78 14.79 2.64 4.12
CA SER A 78 13.69 3.06 5.00
C SER A 78 12.38 3.07 4.23
N ARG A 79 11.27 2.83 4.92
CA ARG A 79 9.95 2.99 4.32
C ARG A 79 9.50 4.43 4.46
N VAL A 80 9.08 5.01 3.36
CA VAL A 80 8.60 6.39 3.28
C VAL A 80 7.25 6.45 2.59
N TRP A 81 6.38 7.32 3.05
CA TRP A 81 5.13 7.63 2.39
C TRP A 81 5.34 8.72 1.35
N VAL A 82 4.68 8.58 0.22
CA VAL A 82 4.68 9.58 -0.85
C VAL A 82 3.26 9.95 -1.22
N GLU A 83 3.09 11.19 -1.64
CA GLU A 83 1.93 11.63 -2.40
C GLU A 83 2.13 11.28 -3.86
N VAL A 84 1.12 10.73 -4.46
CA VAL A 84 1.08 10.41 -5.88
C VAL A 84 -0.12 11.06 -6.53
N GLU A 85 0.08 11.63 -7.71
CA GLU A 85 -0.99 11.91 -8.65
C GLU A 85 -1.33 10.61 -9.38
N TYR A 86 -2.60 10.28 -9.52
CA TYR A 86 -3.03 9.09 -10.24
C TYR A 86 -3.90 9.44 -11.45
N ASN A 87 -3.90 8.56 -12.45
CA ASN A 87 -4.65 8.72 -13.66
C ASN A 87 -6.17 8.65 -13.41
N THR A 88 -6.92 9.65 -13.90
CA THR A 88 -8.37 9.76 -13.75
C THR A 88 -9.12 9.96 -15.07
N ASN A 89 -8.49 9.64 -16.19
CA ASN A 89 -9.14 9.79 -17.50
C ASN A 89 -10.42 8.96 -17.60
N HIS A 90 -10.39 7.72 -17.07
CA HIS A 90 -11.58 6.88 -16.98
C HIS A 90 -11.84 6.46 -15.53
N ASN A 91 -13.11 6.59 -15.12
CA ASN A 91 -13.57 6.14 -13.81
C ASN A 91 -14.36 4.83 -13.97
N TYR A 92 -13.79 3.73 -13.50
CA TYR A 92 -14.39 2.40 -13.60
C TYR A 92 -15.21 1.99 -12.35
N ASN A 93 -15.52 2.91 -11.43
CA ASN A 93 -16.21 2.56 -10.19
C ASN A 93 -17.56 1.87 -10.44
N ASP A 94 -18.37 2.36 -11.37
CA ASP A 94 -19.67 1.77 -11.68
C ASP A 94 -19.52 0.37 -12.31
N TYR A 95 -18.57 0.22 -13.21
CA TYR A 95 -18.28 -1.07 -13.84
C TYR A 95 -17.85 -2.12 -12.83
N VAL A 96 -16.94 -1.78 -11.93
CA VAL A 96 -16.42 -2.70 -10.89
C VAL A 96 -17.53 -3.15 -9.93
N GLN A 97 -18.52 -2.31 -9.66
CA GLN A 97 -19.69 -2.68 -8.84
C GLN A 97 -20.57 -3.76 -9.47
N THR A 98 -20.56 -3.87 -10.80
CA THR A 98 -21.32 -4.90 -11.52
C THR A 98 -20.65 -6.27 -11.49
N LEU A 99 -19.37 -6.32 -11.15
CA LEU A 99 -18.59 -7.55 -11.14
C LEU A 99 -18.85 -8.38 -9.88
N PRO A 100 -18.91 -9.72 -9.97
CA PRO A 100 -18.93 -10.56 -8.80
C PRO A 100 -17.74 -10.26 -7.87
N LYS A 101 -17.96 -10.23 -6.56
CA LYS A 101 -16.91 -9.89 -5.56
C LYS A 101 -15.60 -10.68 -5.68
N LYS A 102 -15.62 -11.83 -6.37
CA LYS A 102 -14.46 -12.70 -6.61
C LYS A 102 -13.73 -12.41 -7.93
N CYS A 103 -14.36 -11.66 -8.83
CA CYS A 103 -13.84 -11.38 -10.18
C CYS A 103 -13.47 -9.90 -10.30
N ILE A 104 -12.71 -9.37 -9.37
CA ILE A 104 -12.23 -8.02 -9.51
C ILE A 104 -11.06 -8.05 -10.49
N THR A 105 -11.40 -7.76 -11.72
CA THR A 105 -10.53 -7.45 -12.87
C THR A 105 -9.20 -8.21 -12.92
N ASP A 106 -9.12 -9.19 -13.78
CA ASP A 106 -7.86 -9.85 -14.15
C ASP A 106 -6.92 -8.91 -14.94
N GLY A 107 -7.30 -7.65 -15.12
CA GLY A 107 -6.58 -6.65 -15.90
C GLY A 107 -6.30 -5.36 -15.14
N ILE A 108 -5.33 -4.60 -15.64
CA ILE A 108 -5.04 -3.24 -15.24
C ILE A 108 -6.15 -2.34 -15.78
N PRO A 109 -6.69 -1.35 -15.02
CA PRO A 109 -7.57 -0.34 -15.57
C PRO A 109 -6.91 0.34 -16.78
N GLU A 110 -7.58 0.39 -17.90
CA GLU A 110 -7.04 1.05 -19.08
C GLU A 110 -7.25 2.56 -18.95
N ASP A 111 -6.15 3.31 -18.92
CA ASP A 111 -6.14 4.78 -18.84
C ASP A 111 -7.09 5.35 -17.77
N GLY A 112 -7.05 4.77 -16.55
CA GLY A 112 -7.97 5.20 -15.52
C GLY A 112 -7.80 4.52 -14.16
N PHE A 113 -8.87 4.54 -13.38
CA PHE A 113 -8.87 4.04 -12.01
C PHE A 113 -10.20 3.48 -11.55
N TYR A 114 -10.18 2.76 -10.44
CA TYR A 114 -11.34 2.46 -9.62
C TYR A 114 -10.99 2.44 -8.12
N ASN A 115 -12.01 2.62 -7.29
CA ASN A 115 -11.90 2.54 -5.85
C ASN A 115 -12.23 1.12 -5.37
N PHE A 116 -11.46 0.64 -4.42
CA PHE A 116 -11.70 -0.63 -3.76
C PHE A 116 -11.73 -0.46 -2.25
N LYS A 117 -12.83 -0.88 -1.63
CA LYS A 117 -12.99 -0.86 -0.17
C LYS A 117 -12.79 -2.25 0.39
N GLU A 118 -11.80 -2.43 1.24
CA GLU A 118 -11.59 -3.68 1.96
C GLU A 118 -12.63 -3.90 3.06
N ALA A 119 -12.78 -5.15 3.52
CA ALA A 119 -13.68 -5.50 4.61
C ALA A 119 -13.38 -4.78 5.93
N ASN A 120 -12.12 -4.38 6.15
CA ASN A 120 -11.68 -3.59 7.31
C ASN A 120 -11.97 -2.08 7.18
N GLY A 121 -12.58 -1.66 6.06
CA GLY A 121 -12.92 -0.27 5.77
C GLY A 121 -11.83 0.54 5.07
N ALA A 122 -10.64 -0.03 4.85
CA ALA A 122 -9.58 0.65 4.10
C ALA A 122 -10.02 0.90 2.65
N LEU A 123 -9.81 2.12 2.18
CA LEU A 123 -10.13 2.54 0.82
C LEU A 123 -8.85 2.66 0.00
N TRP A 124 -8.82 1.91 -1.10
CA TRP A 124 -7.72 1.88 -2.05
C TRP A 124 -8.15 2.48 -3.38
N ILE A 125 -7.20 3.13 -4.04
CA ILE A 125 -7.28 3.48 -5.46
C ILE A 125 -6.43 2.46 -6.20
N ILE A 126 -7.00 1.88 -7.25
CA ILE A 126 -6.30 1.00 -8.18
C ILE A 126 -6.30 1.70 -9.53
N THR A 127 -5.13 1.98 -10.04
CA THR A 127 -4.97 2.85 -11.22
C THR A 127 -3.97 2.27 -12.22
N SER A 128 -4.12 2.66 -13.48
CA SER A 128 -3.17 2.36 -14.55
C SER A 128 -1.84 3.05 -14.35
N ASP A 129 -1.84 4.28 -13.80
CA ASP A 129 -0.65 5.12 -13.77
C ASP A 129 -0.58 5.96 -12.50
N ILE A 130 0.64 6.21 -12.07
CA ILE A 130 0.94 7.18 -11.01
C ILE A 130 2.13 8.05 -11.38
N LYS A 131 2.17 9.25 -10.77
CA LYS A 131 3.32 10.14 -10.76
C LYS A 131 3.61 10.54 -9.32
N ILE A 132 4.82 10.27 -8.84
CA ILE A 132 5.23 10.68 -7.49
C ILE A 132 5.46 12.19 -7.50
N ILE A 133 4.74 12.92 -6.66
CA ILE A 133 4.85 14.38 -6.54
C ILE A 133 5.60 14.82 -5.30
N LYS A 134 5.55 14.05 -4.23
CA LYS A 134 6.17 14.45 -2.96
C LYS A 134 6.49 13.25 -2.09
N VAL A 135 7.66 13.28 -1.45
CA VAL A 135 7.95 12.42 -0.30
C VAL A 135 7.50 13.13 0.96
N LEU A 136 6.63 12.50 1.73
CA LEU A 136 6.12 13.07 2.96
C LEU A 136 7.17 12.99 4.08
N THR A 137 7.32 14.08 4.81
CA THR A 137 7.94 14.06 6.13
C THR A 137 6.98 13.41 7.14
N GLU A 138 7.51 12.95 8.27
CA GLU A 138 6.68 12.37 9.32
C GLU A 138 5.67 13.39 9.89
N SER A 139 6.06 14.66 9.98
CA SER A 139 5.16 15.73 10.42
C SER A 139 3.97 15.89 9.48
N GLU A 140 4.24 16.03 8.18
CA GLU A 140 3.18 16.16 7.16
C GLU A 140 2.25 14.96 7.16
N ARG A 141 2.82 13.75 7.27
CA ARG A 141 2.05 12.53 7.38
C ARG A 141 1.12 12.53 8.59
N CYS A 142 1.63 12.92 9.76
CA CYS A 142 0.84 13.03 10.99
C CYS A 142 -0.29 14.06 10.87
N ASP A 143 -0.02 15.18 10.20
CA ASP A 143 -1.03 16.22 10.00
C ASP A 143 -2.17 15.74 9.09
N ILE A 144 -1.85 14.99 8.03
CA ILE A 144 -2.85 14.35 7.18
C ILE A 144 -3.70 13.35 7.98
N LEU A 145 -3.06 12.48 8.77
CA LEU A 145 -3.78 11.50 9.60
C LEU A 145 -4.74 12.18 10.59
N LYS A 146 -4.27 13.23 11.27
CA LYS A 146 -5.07 14.02 12.21
C LYS A 146 -6.26 14.71 11.54
N SER A 147 -6.04 15.31 10.37
CA SER A 147 -7.11 16.00 9.63
C SER A 147 -8.24 15.07 9.21
N HIS A 148 -7.93 13.77 9.04
CA HIS A 148 -8.91 12.72 8.76
C HIS A 148 -9.43 11.99 10.01
N GLY A 149 -9.07 12.46 11.21
CA GLY A 149 -9.48 11.83 12.47
C GLY A 149 -8.95 10.41 12.67
N PHE A 150 -7.83 10.06 12.00
CA PHE A 150 -7.26 8.72 12.08
C PHE A 150 -6.28 8.58 13.23
N ASP A 151 -6.62 7.73 14.19
CA ASP A 151 -5.75 7.38 15.33
C ASP A 151 -4.80 6.24 14.94
N GLU A 152 -3.62 6.61 14.48
CA GLU A 152 -2.61 5.63 14.06
C GLU A 152 -2.06 4.83 15.24
N GLN A 153 -1.93 5.42 16.41
CA GLN A 153 -1.41 4.71 17.58
C GLN A 153 -2.34 3.56 17.98
N LYS A 154 -3.64 3.78 17.93
CA LYS A 154 -4.64 2.75 18.14
C LYS A 154 -4.57 1.65 17.07
N ALA A 155 -4.39 2.03 15.81
CA ALA A 155 -4.24 1.07 14.70
C ALA A 155 -2.97 0.22 14.83
N ILE A 156 -1.84 0.83 15.23
CA ILE A 156 -0.58 0.16 15.52
C ILE A 156 -0.75 -0.82 16.67
N ALA A 157 -1.31 -0.38 17.79
CA ALA A 157 -1.51 -1.22 18.97
C ALA A 157 -2.34 -2.48 18.64
N LYS A 158 -3.45 -2.30 17.92
CA LYS A 158 -4.29 -3.41 17.46
C LYS A 158 -3.52 -4.37 16.54
N ARG A 159 -2.69 -3.85 15.62
CA ARG A 159 -1.88 -4.70 14.73
C ARG A 159 -0.85 -5.51 15.50
N VAL A 160 -0.13 -4.90 16.42
CA VAL A 160 0.87 -5.56 17.26
C VAL A 160 0.24 -6.66 18.11
N GLU A 161 -0.94 -6.39 18.68
CA GLU A 161 -1.71 -7.41 19.43
C GLU A 161 -2.03 -8.64 18.58
N ILE A 162 -2.53 -8.44 17.36
CA ILE A 162 -2.83 -9.53 16.42
C ILE A 162 -1.57 -10.35 16.10
N LEU A 163 -0.45 -9.69 15.82
CA LEU A 163 0.80 -10.37 15.52
C LEU A 163 1.31 -11.20 16.70
N ASN A 164 1.17 -10.69 17.91
CA ASN A 164 1.60 -11.40 19.13
C ASN A 164 0.68 -12.59 19.47
N LYS A 165 -0.62 -12.48 19.23
CA LYS A 165 -1.57 -13.60 19.37
C LYS A 165 -1.23 -14.74 18.40
N ASN A 166 -0.95 -14.41 17.14
CA ASN A 166 -0.59 -15.40 16.12
C ASN A 166 0.74 -16.12 16.44
N LYS A 167 1.72 -15.42 17.01
CA LYS A 167 2.95 -16.06 17.50
C LYS A 167 2.66 -17.09 18.59
N LYS A 168 1.87 -16.73 19.60
CA LYS A 168 1.53 -17.64 20.69
C LYS A 168 0.82 -18.90 20.21
N SER A 169 -0.11 -18.79 19.26
CA SER A 169 -0.82 -19.95 18.71
C SER A 169 0.10 -20.90 17.93
N SER A 170 1.08 -20.37 17.19
CA SER A 170 2.06 -21.19 16.47
C SER A 170 3.00 -21.96 17.40
N TRP A 171 3.35 -21.40 18.55
CA TRP A 171 4.15 -22.09 19.59
C TRP A 171 3.36 -23.20 20.27
N GLN A 172 2.07 -22.98 20.56
CA GLN A 172 1.20 -24.01 21.15
C GLN A 172 1.01 -25.22 20.23
N THR A 173 0.89 -25.00 18.93
CA THR A 173 0.76 -26.09 17.95
C THR A 173 2.04 -26.93 17.84
N GLN A 174 3.22 -26.34 18.04
CA GLN A 174 4.49 -27.09 18.05
C GLN A 174 4.68 -27.94 19.32
N ILE A 175 4.10 -27.57 20.45
CA ILE A 175 4.22 -28.34 21.71
C ILE A 175 3.35 -29.61 21.70
N TYR A 176 2.32 -29.68 20.87
CA TYR A 176 1.45 -30.87 20.76
C TYR A 176 1.92 -31.89 19.73
N LEU A 177 3.08 -31.68 19.09
CA LEU A 177 3.65 -32.60 18.08
C LEU A 177 4.94 -33.29 18.53
N ILE A 178 5.21 -33.35 19.86
CA ILE A 178 6.32 -34.14 20.45
C ILE A 178 5.77 -35.33 21.23
#